data_0b85e7a97ecfdbe14d30a84d060228d4
#
_entry.id   0b85e7a97ecfdbe14d30a84d060228d4
#
_cell.length_a   1.000
_cell.length_b   1.000
_cell.length_c   1.000
_cell.angle_alpha   90.00
_cell.angle_beta   90.00
_cell.angle_gamma   90.00
#
_symmetry.space_group_name_H-M   'P 1'
#
loop_
_entity.id
_entity.type
_entity.pdbx_description
1 polymer ?
#
loop_
_entity_poly.entity_id
_entity_poly.type
_entity_poly.pdbx_seq_one_letter_code
_entity_poly.pdbx_strand_id
1 'polypeptide(L)'
;MSTYSNIKIGIIQFPGSNTERETFMACTRAGMKPVEFLWNNDPNELSEFDGYIIVGGFSYEDRSRAGVIAALDPIMGQISIESEKNKPVLGICNGAQILVESGLVPGFENNQVGIALTDNKRVKDGQVLGVGYYNTWANLKMSAEPSRCAFTRSLEKDQIIKIPLAHGEGRFAMPESLLDNIIMNDQAVYLYCDEEGSTPNEFPVNPNGSLYNLAAVCNSKGNIMAMMPHPERTENGDQIFSSMKEFIQMGNPITDHVLVHNQESYSLKNYSVDESCTEWLVNMIITDNEAVSVQNILIQLGYDVVLTRQTHWEIKTAGENENILKKIKESGELYNSNKEFIGKRAANKETISILIHQKEDMHGRLKQESLTDRFQID
;
A
#
# COMPACT_ATOMS: atom_id res chain seq x y z
N MET A 1 33.42 -8.83 -22.23
CA MET A 1 32.99 -7.49 -21.81
C MET A 1 31.49 -7.45 -22.04
N SER A 2 30.70 -7.44 -20.97
CA SER A 2 29.25 -7.31 -21.06
C SER A 2 28.93 -5.90 -21.60
N THR A 3 28.37 -5.83 -22.80
CA THR A 3 27.79 -4.59 -23.35
C THR A 3 26.54 -4.27 -22.53
N TYR A 4 26.71 -3.43 -21.49
CA TYR A 4 25.55 -2.84 -20.82
C TYR A 4 24.70 -2.14 -21.89
N SER A 5 23.41 -2.40 -21.92
CA SER A 5 22.51 -1.60 -22.75
C SER A 5 22.55 -0.18 -22.21
N ASN A 6 22.38 0.82 -23.09
CA ASN A 6 22.30 2.23 -22.66
C ASN A 6 21.00 2.56 -21.91
N ILE A 7 20.16 1.55 -21.59
CA ILE A 7 18.88 1.71 -20.89
C ILE A 7 19.13 2.14 -19.45
N LYS A 8 18.74 3.36 -19.14
CA LYS A 8 18.84 3.97 -17.80
C LYS A 8 17.54 3.79 -17.03
N ILE A 9 17.62 3.18 -15.84
CA ILE A 9 16.47 3.00 -14.95
C ILE A 9 16.64 3.87 -13.71
N GLY A 10 15.70 4.77 -13.47
CA GLY A 10 15.63 5.57 -12.25
C GLY A 10 15.17 4.71 -11.08
N ILE A 11 16.02 4.57 -10.06
CA ILE A 11 15.70 3.87 -8.81
C ILE A 11 15.22 4.91 -7.80
N ILE A 12 13.90 5.03 -7.70
CA ILE A 12 13.23 6.08 -6.94
C ILE A 12 13.20 5.72 -5.46
N GLN A 13 13.73 6.63 -4.64
CA GLN A 13 13.84 6.44 -3.19
C GLN A 13 13.21 7.61 -2.44
N PHE A 14 12.38 7.27 -1.46
CA PHE A 14 11.81 8.18 -0.48
C PHE A 14 12.49 8.00 0.88
N PRO A 15 12.36 8.96 1.83
CA PRO A 15 12.80 8.74 3.19
C PRO A 15 12.18 7.46 3.77
N GLY A 16 13.01 6.49 4.18
CA GLY A 16 12.56 5.17 4.66
C GLY A 16 12.58 4.04 3.63
N SER A 17 12.97 4.28 2.38
CA SER A 17 13.27 3.22 1.40
C SER A 17 14.43 2.34 1.87
N ASN A 18 14.41 1.02 1.58
CA ASN A 18 15.43 0.09 2.07
C ASN A 18 15.75 -1.11 1.15
N THR A 19 15.25 -1.16 -0.09
CA THR A 19 15.56 -2.25 -1.05
C THR A 19 16.27 -1.75 -2.30
N GLU A 20 16.86 -0.57 -2.24
CA GLU A 20 17.57 0.05 -3.35
C GLU A 20 18.74 -0.82 -3.84
N ARG A 21 19.55 -1.35 -2.92
CA ARG A 21 20.71 -2.16 -3.25
C ARG A 21 20.36 -3.43 -4.03
N GLU A 22 19.36 -4.18 -3.57
CA GLU A 22 18.87 -5.38 -4.23
C GLU A 22 18.30 -5.06 -5.61
N THR A 23 17.58 -3.94 -5.72
CA THR A 23 17.02 -3.44 -6.98
C THR A 23 18.12 -3.05 -7.97
N PHE A 24 19.19 -2.37 -7.50
CA PHE A 24 20.36 -2.10 -8.33
C PHE A 24 21.00 -3.38 -8.87
N MET A 25 21.15 -4.40 -8.03
CA MET A 25 21.72 -5.67 -8.43
C MET A 25 20.83 -6.39 -9.47
N ALA A 26 19.52 -6.41 -9.27
CA ALA A 26 18.58 -7.03 -10.20
C ALA A 26 18.57 -6.35 -11.56
N CYS A 27 18.52 -5.01 -11.61
CA CYS A 27 18.65 -4.25 -12.85
C CYS A 27 19.97 -4.54 -13.58
N THR A 28 21.07 -4.61 -12.82
CA THR A 28 22.40 -4.89 -13.38
C THR A 28 22.48 -6.32 -13.94
N ARG A 29 21.90 -7.35 -13.27
CA ARG A 29 21.81 -8.72 -13.78
C ARG A 29 21.00 -8.78 -15.08
N ALA A 30 19.90 -8.00 -15.19
CA ALA A 30 19.14 -7.86 -16.42
C ALA A 30 19.88 -7.08 -17.52
N GLY A 31 21.04 -6.49 -17.23
CA GLY A 31 21.88 -5.73 -18.17
C GLY A 31 21.31 -4.34 -18.47
N MET A 32 20.64 -3.72 -17.53
CA MET A 32 20.22 -2.31 -17.53
C MET A 32 21.18 -1.48 -16.66
N LYS A 33 21.15 -0.17 -16.78
CA LYS A 33 21.93 0.78 -15.98
C LYS A 33 21.04 1.43 -14.92
N PRO A 34 21.02 0.93 -13.67
CA PRO A 34 20.31 1.59 -12.58
C PRO A 34 21.02 2.90 -12.21
N VAL A 35 20.23 3.92 -11.88
CA VAL A 35 20.70 5.22 -11.42
C VAL A 35 19.88 5.62 -10.20
N GLU A 36 20.53 5.97 -9.11
CA GLU A 36 19.86 6.45 -7.91
C GLU A 36 19.13 7.77 -8.18
N PHE A 37 17.90 7.85 -7.67
CA PHE A 37 17.11 9.08 -7.73
C PHE A 37 16.38 9.28 -6.40
N LEU A 38 16.80 10.31 -5.68
CA LEU A 38 16.26 10.62 -4.36
C LEU A 38 15.06 11.57 -4.47
N TRP A 39 14.15 11.47 -3.53
CA TRP A 39 12.93 12.26 -3.42
C TRP A 39 13.15 13.79 -3.53
N ASN A 40 14.33 14.29 -3.19
CA ASN A 40 14.71 15.71 -3.22
C ASN A 40 15.56 16.14 -4.44
N ASN A 41 15.72 15.27 -5.41
CA ASN A 41 16.30 15.62 -6.70
C ASN A 41 15.33 16.48 -7.53
N ASP A 42 15.82 17.15 -8.56
CA ASP A 42 14.96 17.89 -9.49
C ASP A 42 14.07 16.91 -10.28
N PRO A 43 12.72 16.96 -10.12
CA PRO A 43 11.83 16.07 -10.85
C PRO A 43 11.99 16.11 -12.38
N ASN A 44 12.45 17.22 -12.94
CA ASN A 44 12.66 17.36 -14.39
C ASN A 44 13.73 16.38 -14.94
N GLU A 45 14.70 15.99 -14.10
CA GLU A 45 15.74 15.01 -14.48
C GLU A 45 15.15 13.62 -14.73
N LEU A 46 13.93 13.32 -14.25
CA LEU A 46 13.24 12.06 -14.52
C LEU A 46 13.03 11.83 -16.02
N SER A 47 12.95 12.88 -16.81
CA SER A 47 12.83 12.79 -18.28
C SER A 47 13.97 12.03 -18.96
N GLU A 48 15.16 11.97 -18.32
CA GLU A 48 16.36 11.33 -18.85
C GLU A 48 16.39 9.80 -18.72
N PHE A 49 15.45 9.21 -17.99
CA PHE A 49 15.39 7.77 -17.77
C PHE A 49 14.45 7.09 -18.76
N ASP A 50 14.75 5.83 -19.07
CA ASP A 50 13.94 4.99 -19.95
C ASP A 50 12.81 4.28 -19.18
N GLY A 51 12.90 4.20 -17.86
CA GLY A 51 11.90 3.61 -16.98
C GLY A 51 12.25 3.82 -15.51
N TYR A 52 11.36 3.41 -14.61
CA TYR A 52 11.46 3.70 -13.18
C TYR A 52 11.16 2.47 -12.34
N ILE A 53 11.83 2.35 -11.19
CA ILE A 53 11.48 1.38 -10.14
C ILE A 53 11.35 2.16 -8.83
N ILE A 54 10.16 2.11 -8.23
CA ILE A 54 9.90 2.63 -6.90
C ILE A 54 10.15 1.49 -5.93
N VAL A 55 11.18 1.63 -5.10
CA VAL A 55 11.68 0.55 -4.26
C VAL A 55 10.82 0.31 -3.03
N GLY A 56 11.02 -0.86 -2.40
CA GLY A 56 10.40 -1.20 -1.13
C GLY A 56 10.97 -0.43 0.06
N GLY A 57 10.31 -0.53 1.19
CA GLY A 57 10.67 0.11 2.44
C GLY A 57 9.46 0.55 3.24
N PHE A 58 9.60 1.66 3.95
CA PHE A 58 8.61 2.29 4.81
C PHE A 58 8.67 3.80 4.59
N SER A 59 8.24 4.25 3.39
CA SER A 59 8.32 5.66 3.01
C SER A 59 7.62 6.55 4.04
N TYR A 60 8.33 7.57 4.52
CA TYR A 60 7.86 8.47 5.59
C TYR A 60 7.36 7.72 6.84
N GLU A 61 8.00 6.56 7.16
CA GLU A 61 7.64 5.71 8.32
C GLU A 61 6.18 5.19 8.29
N ASP A 62 5.59 5.03 7.09
CA ASP A 62 4.19 4.64 6.85
C ASP A 62 3.17 5.51 7.63
N ARG A 63 3.53 6.77 7.90
CA ARG A 63 2.66 7.70 8.62
C ARG A 63 1.35 7.88 7.87
N SER A 64 0.24 7.94 8.59
CA SER A 64 -1.13 7.88 8.08
C SER A 64 -1.51 6.50 7.54
N ARG A 65 -0.87 6.06 6.46
CA ARG A 65 -1.00 4.77 5.81
C ARG A 65 0.20 4.57 4.88
N ALA A 66 0.61 3.32 4.69
CA ALA A 66 1.76 2.98 3.88
C ALA A 66 1.64 3.54 2.45
N GLY A 67 2.66 4.28 2.03
CA GLY A 67 2.77 4.85 0.69
C GLY A 67 2.04 6.17 0.44
N VAL A 68 1.06 6.57 1.28
CA VAL A 68 0.18 7.73 0.98
C VAL A 68 0.94 9.05 0.92
N ILE A 69 1.89 9.30 1.82
CA ILE A 69 2.66 10.56 1.81
C ILE A 69 3.56 10.64 0.58
N ALA A 70 4.23 9.54 0.24
CA ALA A 70 5.07 9.47 -0.95
C ALA A 70 4.26 9.59 -2.25
N ALA A 71 3.03 9.07 -2.29
CA ALA A 71 2.14 9.20 -3.45
C ALA A 71 1.77 10.66 -3.77
N LEU A 72 1.79 11.53 -2.76
CA LEU A 72 1.51 12.97 -2.89
C LEU A 72 2.77 13.81 -3.14
N ASP A 73 3.95 13.19 -3.17
CA ASP A 73 5.20 13.89 -3.45
C ASP A 73 5.24 14.38 -4.91
N PRO A 74 5.79 15.59 -5.18
CA PRO A 74 5.91 16.15 -6.54
C PRO A 74 6.60 15.22 -7.55
N ILE A 75 7.52 14.36 -7.12
CA ILE A 75 8.17 13.35 -7.98
C ILE A 75 7.12 12.42 -8.61
N MET A 76 6.07 12.03 -7.87
CA MET A 76 5.03 11.15 -8.40
C MET A 76 4.21 11.82 -9.51
N GLY A 77 4.03 13.14 -9.42
CA GLY A 77 3.44 13.92 -10.51
C GLY A 77 4.28 13.83 -11.81
N GLN A 78 5.59 13.95 -11.69
CA GLN A 78 6.48 13.81 -12.85
C GLN A 78 6.55 12.36 -13.36
N ILE A 79 6.57 11.36 -12.49
CA ILE A 79 6.51 9.95 -12.87
C ILE A 79 5.20 9.66 -13.63
N SER A 80 4.08 10.25 -13.20
CA SER A 80 2.82 10.17 -13.94
C SER A 80 2.96 10.70 -15.37
N ILE A 81 3.53 11.90 -15.53
CA ILE A 81 3.77 12.51 -16.85
C ILE A 81 4.67 11.63 -17.74
N GLU A 82 5.73 11.06 -17.16
CA GLU A 82 6.64 10.19 -17.91
C GLU A 82 5.99 8.84 -18.26
N SER A 83 5.12 8.31 -17.41
CA SER A 83 4.38 7.08 -17.67
C SER A 83 3.37 7.24 -18.80
N GLU A 84 2.81 8.45 -18.99
CA GLU A 84 1.95 8.77 -20.14
C GLU A 84 2.71 8.71 -21.47
N LYS A 85 4.04 8.84 -21.44
CA LYS A 85 4.94 8.59 -22.58
C LYS A 85 5.27 7.10 -22.75
N ASN A 86 4.51 6.23 -22.09
CA ASN A 86 4.62 4.77 -22.09
C ASN A 86 5.90 4.22 -21.43
N LYS A 87 6.64 5.03 -20.67
CA LYS A 87 7.78 4.52 -19.92
C LYS A 87 7.30 3.53 -18.85
N PRO A 88 8.00 2.40 -18.63
CA PRO A 88 7.59 1.41 -17.65
C PRO A 88 7.90 1.89 -16.22
N VAL A 89 6.98 1.62 -15.29
CA VAL A 89 7.12 1.90 -13.85
C VAL A 89 6.80 0.66 -13.04
N LEU A 90 7.77 0.15 -12.28
CA LEU A 90 7.59 -0.95 -11.35
C LEU A 90 7.58 -0.43 -9.91
N GLY A 91 6.51 -0.69 -9.16
CA GLY A 91 6.47 -0.47 -7.72
C GLY A 91 6.57 -1.79 -6.97
N ILE A 92 7.54 -1.91 -6.07
CA ILE A 92 7.79 -3.13 -5.29
C ILE A 92 7.46 -2.87 -3.82
N CYS A 93 6.60 -3.70 -3.20
CA CYS A 93 6.21 -3.62 -1.80
C CYS A 93 5.71 -2.21 -1.44
N ASN A 94 6.47 -1.40 -0.70
CA ASN A 94 6.09 0.00 -0.44
C ASN A 94 5.95 0.83 -1.74
N GLY A 95 6.75 0.56 -2.77
CA GLY A 95 6.57 1.15 -4.09
C GLY A 95 5.23 0.78 -4.75
N ALA A 96 4.72 -0.43 -4.52
CA ALA A 96 3.37 -0.82 -4.97
C ALA A 96 2.28 -0.06 -4.22
N GLN A 97 2.44 0.14 -2.92
CA GLN A 97 1.54 0.98 -2.11
C GLN A 97 1.50 2.41 -2.65
N ILE A 98 2.65 2.99 -2.97
CA ILE A 98 2.75 4.34 -3.57
C ILE A 98 2.01 4.41 -4.91
N LEU A 99 2.17 3.42 -5.79
CA LEU A 99 1.49 3.39 -7.09
C LEU A 99 -0.04 3.25 -6.96
N VAL A 100 -0.51 2.50 -5.98
CA VAL A 100 -1.93 2.35 -5.69
C VAL A 100 -2.51 3.64 -5.11
N GLU A 101 -1.83 4.25 -4.14
CA GLU A 101 -2.25 5.51 -3.51
C GLU A 101 -2.21 6.71 -4.46
N SER A 102 -1.31 6.71 -5.45
CA SER A 102 -1.28 7.74 -6.49
C SER A 102 -2.33 7.54 -7.60
N GLY A 103 -3.06 6.41 -7.59
CA GLY A 103 -4.05 6.06 -8.62
C GLY A 103 -3.44 5.61 -9.96
N LEU A 104 -2.10 5.54 -10.06
CA LEU A 104 -1.41 5.04 -11.25
C LEU A 104 -1.71 3.55 -11.51
N VAL A 105 -2.07 2.81 -10.46
CA VAL A 105 -2.66 1.47 -10.52
C VAL A 105 -4.02 1.54 -9.79
N PRO A 106 -5.12 1.13 -10.43
CA PRO A 106 -5.27 0.36 -11.66
C PRO A 106 -5.26 1.18 -12.97
N GLY A 107 -5.03 2.50 -12.91
CA GLY A 107 -4.90 3.35 -14.10
C GLY A 107 -6.26 3.80 -14.67
N PHE A 108 -7.11 4.38 -13.83
CA PHE A 108 -8.30 5.13 -14.26
C PHE A 108 -7.92 6.44 -14.95
N GLU A 109 -8.85 7.00 -15.70
CA GLU A 109 -8.74 8.39 -16.14
C GLU A 109 -8.56 9.31 -14.92
N ASN A 110 -7.66 10.28 -15.03
CA ASN A 110 -7.30 11.23 -13.95
C ASN A 110 -6.68 10.59 -12.69
N ASN A 111 -6.09 9.41 -12.78
CA ASN A 111 -5.41 8.72 -11.67
C ASN A 111 -6.26 8.61 -10.40
N GLN A 112 -7.54 8.26 -10.54
CA GLN A 112 -8.43 8.04 -9.40
C GLN A 112 -7.99 6.79 -8.64
N VAL A 113 -8.00 6.87 -7.30
CA VAL A 113 -7.72 5.73 -6.43
C VAL A 113 -8.90 4.78 -6.43
N GLY A 114 -8.69 3.52 -6.82
CA GLY A 114 -9.75 2.50 -6.85
C GLY A 114 -9.38 1.22 -6.10
N ILE A 115 -8.11 1.02 -5.83
CA ILE A 115 -7.56 -0.11 -5.07
C ILE A 115 -7.02 0.42 -3.75
N ALA A 116 -7.08 -0.38 -2.70
CA ALA A 116 -6.36 -0.15 -1.45
C ALA A 116 -5.46 -1.35 -1.14
N LEU A 117 -4.26 -1.08 -0.66
CA LEU A 117 -3.40 -2.06 0.00
C LEU A 117 -3.57 -1.89 1.51
N THR A 118 -4.18 -2.87 2.16
CA THR A 118 -4.60 -2.79 3.56
C THR A 118 -3.90 -3.83 4.42
N ASP A 119 -4.18 -3.81 5.74
CA ASP A 119 -3.63 -4.76 6.69
C ASP A 119 -3.78 -6.21 6.21
N ASN A 120 -2.69 -6.96 6.30
CA ASN A 120 -2.70 -8.39 6.01
C ASN A 120 -3.65 -9.13 6.97
N LYS A 121 -4.38 -10.09 6.43
CA LYS A 121 -5.20 -11.04 7.19
C LYS A 121 -4.88 -12.46 6.76
N ARG A 122 -4.38 -13.27 7.67
CA ARG A 122 -4.19 -14.71 7.42
C ARG A 122 -5.49 -15.42 7.78
N VAL A 123 -6.23 -15.83 6.77
CA VAL A 123 -7.55 -16.45 6.93
C VAL A 123 -7.49 -17.92 6.55
N LYS A 124 -8.02 -18.78 7.40
CA LYS A 124 -8.18 -20.22 7.14
C LYS A 124 -9.48 -20.72 7.76
N ASP A 125 -10.24 -21.50 7.01
CA ASP A 125 -11.55 -22.04 7.45
C ASP A 125 -12.49 -20.93 7.95
N GLY A 126 -12.43 -19.73 7.33
CA GLY A 126 -13.20 -18.56 7.74
C GLY A 126 -12.72 -17.86 9.02
N GLN A 127 -11.65 -18.33 9.64
CA GLN A 127 -11.07 -17.76 10.86
C GLN A 127 -9.82 -16.92 10.55
N VAL A 128 -9.70 -15.75 11.19
CA VAL A 128 -8.50 -14.91 11.12
C VAL A 128 -7.46 -15.46 12.09
N LEU A 129 -6.39 -16.05 11.55
CA LEU A 129 -5.27 -16.59 12.33
C LEU A 129 -4.26 -15.53 12.78
N GLY A 130 -4.29 -14.35 12.16
CA GLY A 130 -3.41 -13.24 12.50
C GLY A 130 -3.50 -12.12 11.48
N VAL A 131 -3.04 -10.93 11.90
CA VAL A 131 -3.04 -9.69 11.11
C VAL A 131 -1.66 -9.05 11.12
N GLY A 132 -1.45 -8.05 10.25
CA GLY A 132 -0.24 -7.23 10.22
C GLY A 132 0.95 -7.91 9.55
N TYR A 133 2.15 -7.55 9.99
CA TYR A 133 3.40 -7.94 9.31
C TYR A 133 3.58 -9.45 9.20
N TYR A 134 3.90 -9.88 7.98
CA TYR A 134 4.19 -11.27 7.69
C TYR A 134 5.31 -11.38 6.67
N ASN A 135 6.24 -12.31 6.93
CA ASN A 135 7.40 -12.59 6.08
C ASN A 135 7.43 -14.08 5.72
N THR A 136 7.44 -14.38 4.44
CA THR A 136 7.50 -15.75 3.93
C THR A 136 7.96 -15.77 2.46
N TRP A 137 8.20 -16.99 1.93
CA TRP A 137 8.28 -17.23 0.50
C TRP A 137 6.91 -17.67 -0.03
N ALA A 138 6.49 -17.08 -1.15
CA ALA A 138 5.23 -17.44 -1.81
C ALA A 138 5.49 -17.88 -3.25
N ASN A 139 4.69 -18.81 -3.73
CA ASN A 139 4.62 -19.14 -5.14
C ASN A 139 3.65 -18.16 -5.82
N LEU A 140 4.08 -17.64 -6.96
CA LEU A 140 3.31 -16.70 -7.77
C LEU A 140 3.12 -17.30 -9.15
N LYS A 141 1.86 -17.47 -9.55
CA LYS A 141 1.50 -17.86 -10.91
C LYS A 141 1.29 -16.61 -11.76
N MET A 142 1.94 -16.53 -12.92
CA MET A 142 1.66 -15.50 -13.91
C MET A 142 0.30 -15.78 -14.55
N SER A 143 -0.68 -14.91 -14.28
CA SER A 143 -2.07 -15.07 -14.75
C SER A 143 -2.34 -14.36 -16.06
N ALA A 144 -1.69 -13.20 -16.27
CA ALA A 144 -1.88 -12.40 -17.48
C ALA A 144 -1.19 -13.00 -18.71
N GLU A 145 -1.60 -12.57 -19.91
CA GLU A 145 -0.86 -12.88 -21.13
C GLU A 145 0.52 -12.22 -21.13
N PRO A 146 1.58 -12.88 -21.61
CA PRO A 146 2.95 -12.33 -21.59
C PRO A 146 3.09 -10.94 -22.20
N SER A 147 2.30 -10.64 -23.24
CA SER A 147 2.32 -9.34 -23.91
C SER A 147 1.53 -8.24 -23.18
N ARG A 148 0.76 -8.60 -22.15
CA ARG A 148 -0.16 -7.68 -21.46
C ARG A 148 0.56 -6.59 -20.66
N CYS A 149 1.69 -6.93 -20.08
CA CYS A 149 2.38 -6.04 -19.15
C CYS A 149 3.88 -5.91 -19.51
N ALA A 150 4.47 -4.77 -19.20
CA ALA A 150 5.90 -4.50 -19.40
C ALA A 150 6.82 -5.47 -18.63
N PHE A 151 6.29 -6.15 -17.62
CA PHE A 151 7.06 -6.96 -16.67
C PHE A 151 6.80 -8.46 -16.80
N THR A 152 6.17 -8.91 -17.89
CA THR A 152 5.79 -10.32 -18.11
C THR A 152 6.33 -10.95 -19.38
N ARG A 153 6.94 -10.17 -20.29
CA ARG A 153 7.28 -10.56 -21.64
C ARG A 153 8.24 -11.74 -21.73
N SER A 154 9.17 -11.86 -20.78
CA SER A 154 10.16 -12.95 -20.72
C SER A 154 9.66 -14.16 -19.91
N LEU A 155 8.36 -14.21 -19.57
CA LEU A 155 7.73 -15.32 -18.84
C LEU A 155 6.70 -16.01 -19.72
N GLU A 156 6.35 -17.24 -19.37
CA GLU A 156 5.26 -17.98 -20.01
C GLU A 156 4.00 -17.87 -19.17
N LYS A 157 2.82 -17.90 -19.82
CA LYS A 157 1.54 -17.95 -19.11
C LYS A 157 1.49 -19.16 -18.20
N ASP A 158 0.91 -18.99 -17.00
CA ASP A 158 0.85 -19.99 -15.93
C ASP A 158 2.23 -20.41 -15.33
N GLN A 159 3.33 -19.77 -15.75
CA GLN A 159 4.62 -19.98 -15.11
C GLN A 159 4.56 -19.61 -13.63
N ILE A 160 5.13 -20.50 -12.79
CA ILE A 160 5.22 -20.30 -11.35
C ILE A 160 6.63 -19.85 -10.99
N ILE A 161 6.72 -18.76 -10.24
CA ILE A 161 7.97 -18.26 -9.66
C ILE A 161 7.85 -18.16 -8.14
N LYS A 162 8.93 -18.47 -7.42
CA LYS A 162 8.95 -18.41 -5.95
C LYS A 162 9.66 -17.16 -5.48
N ILE A 163 8.92 -16.23 -4.86
CA ILE A 163 9.37 -14.88 -4.50
C ILE A 163 9.17 -14.64 -3.00
N PRO A 164 10.11 -13.99 -2.27
CA PRO A 164 9.90 -13.60 -0.88
C PRO A 164 8.95 -12.42 -0.78
N LEU A 165 8.17 -12.38 0.28
CA LEU A 165 7.35 -11.23 0.68
C LEU A 165 7.62 -10.86 2.14
N ALA A 166 7.50 -9.55 2.47
CA ALA A 166 7.74 -9.03 3.82
C ALA A 166 7.01 -7.67 3.97
N HIS A 167 5.77 -7.70 4.40
CA HIS A 167 4.95 -6.49 4.52
C HIS A 167 3.82 -6.63 5.57
N GLY A 168 3.32 -5.50 6.07
CA GLY A 168 2.17 -5.40 6.98
C GLY A 168 0.87 -5.09 6.25
N GLU A 169 0.93 -4.21 5.26
CA GLU A 169 -0.18 -3.72 4.44
C GLU A 169 0.02 -4.13 2.97
N GLY A 170 -0.32 -5.37 2.63
CA GLY A 170 -0.13 -5.88 1.26
C GLY A 170 -1.37 -6.55 0.68
N ARG A 171 -2.51 -6.46 1.39
CA ARG A 171 -3.76 -7.06 1.01
C ARG A 171 -4.50 -6.19 0.01
N PHE A 172 -4.55 -6.62 -1.25
CA PHE A 172 -5.37 -5.96 -2.27
C PHE A 172 -6.85 -6.02 -1.90
N ALA A 173 -7.48 -4.86 -1.79
CA ALA A 173 -8.90 -4.68 -1.49
C ALA A 173 -9.50 -3.65 -2.46
N MET A 174 -10.68 -3.97 -3.00
CA MET A 174 -11.40 -3.13 -3.96
C MET A 174 -12.87 -3.54 -4.04
N PRO A 175 -13.76 -2.73 -4.64
CA PRO A 175 -15.12 -3.16 -4.97
C PRO A 175 -15.11 -4.35 -5.92
N GLU A 176 -16.08 -5.26 -5.78
CA GLU A 176 -16.20 -6.47 -6.60
C GLU A 176 -16.32 -6.14 -8.11
N SER A 177 -17.08 -5.11 -8.45
CA SER A 177 -17.22 -4.63 -9.83
C SER A 177 -15.90 -4.15 -10.45
N LEU A 178 -14.98 -3.61 -9.63
CA LEU A 178 -13.65 -3.23 -10.10
C LEU A 178 -12.77 -4.47 -10.27
N LEU A 179 -12.84 -5.42 -9.35
CA LEU A 179 -12.11 -6.69 -9.46
C LEU A 179 -12.48 -7.42 -10.76
N ASP A 180 -13.77 -7.51 -11.07
CA ASP A 180 -14.24 -8.13 -12.32
C ASP A 180 -13.65 -7.44 -13.56
N ASN A 181 -13.60 -6.10 -13.57
CA ASN A 181 -12.99 -5.35 -14.67
C ASN A 181 -11.48 -5.59 -14.77
N ILE A 182 -10.76 -5.65 -13.64
CA ILE A 182 -9.32 -5.96 -13.59
C ILE A 182 -9.05 -7.35 -14.16
N ILE A 183 -9.88 -8.34 -13.83
CA ILE A 183 -9.77 -9.70 -14.35
C ILE A 183 -10.07 -9.73 -15.87
N MET A 184 -11.17 -9.11 -16.31
CA MET A 184 -11.55 -9.06 -17.73
C MET A 184 -10.52 -8.35 -18.59
N ASN A 185 -9.86 -7.31 -18.06
CA ASN A 185 -8.82 -6.55 -18.76
C ASN A 185 -7.44 -7.19 -18.63
N ASP A 186 -7.34 -8.37 -18.05
CA ASP A 186 -6.08 -9.11 -17.84
C ASP A 186 -5.03 -8.29 -17.06
N GLN A 187 -5.50 -7.44 -16.11
CA GLN A 187 -4.65 -6.61 -15.25
C GLN A 187 -4.18 -7.33 -13.97
N ALA A 188 -4.79 -8.49 -13.64
CA ALA A 188 -4.38 -9.37 -12.56
C ALA A 188 -3.12 -10.16 -12.99
N VAL A 189 -1.93 -9.58 -12.79
CA VAL A 189 -0.69 -10.07 -13.39
C VAL A 189 -0.15 -11.30 -12.70
N TYR A 190 -0.01 -11.27 -11.37
CA TYR A 190 0.45 -12.39 -10.57
C TYR A 190 -0.53 -12.71 -9.46
N LEU A 191 -0.76 -14.01 -9.26
CA LEU A 191 -1.63 -14.55 -8.20
C LEU A 191 -0.81 -15.43 -7.27
N TYR A 192 -1.06 -15.34 -5.97
CA TYR A 192 -0.55 -16.32 -5.01
C TYR A 192 -1.13 -17.70 -5.31
N CYS A 193 -0.30 -18.72 -5.36
CA CYS A 193 -0.69 -20.09 -5.69
C CYS A 193 0.06 -21.11 -4.82
N ASP A 194 -0.40 -22.37 -4.86
CA ASP A 194 0.35 -23.51 -4.35
C ASP A 194 1.46 -23.97 -5.33
N GLU A 195 2.13 -25.09 -5.04
CA GLU A 195 3.21 -25.63 -5.88
C GLU A 195 2.69 -26.15 -7.23
N GLU A 196 1.42 -26.53 -7.31
CA GLU A 196 0.74 -27.02 -8.50
C GLU A 196 0.08 -25.90 -9.33
N GLY A 197 0.14 -24.64 -8.84
CA GLY A 197 -0.45 -23.46 -9.51
C GLY A 197 -1.94 -23.26 -9.24
N SER A 198 -2.53 -24.00 -8.28
CA SER A 198 -3.89 -23.74 -7.80
C SER A 198 -3.91 -22.52 -6.88
N THR A 199 -5.01 -21.80 -6.87
CA THR A 199 -5.17 -20.51 -6.14
C THR A 199 -6.26 -20.59 -5.07
N PRO A 200 -6.14 -21.48 -4.05
CA PRO A 200 -7.10 -21.48 -2.94
C PRO A 200 -7.01 -20.17 -2.17
N ASN A 201 -8.17 -19.55 -1.90
CA ASN A 201 -8.24 -18.25 -1.21
C ASN A 201 -8.12 -18.44 0.32
N GLU A 202 -7.12 -19.18 0.75
CA GLU A 202 -6.86 -19.49 2.16
C GLU A 202 -5.37 -19.49 2.49
N PHE A 203 -5.05 -19.17 3.74
CA PHE A 203 -3.71 -19.33 4.28
C PHE A 203 -3.33 -20.82 4.34
N PRO A 204 -2.07 -21.24 3.98
CA PRO A 204 -0.92 -20.36 3.71
C PRO A 204 -0.76 -19.92 2.24
N VAL A 205 -1.56 -20.41 1.30
CA VAL A 205 -1.43 -20.10 -0.14
C VAL A 205 -1.70 -18.62 -0.40
N ASN A 206 -2.80 -18.10 0.15
CA ASN A 206 -3.03 -16.65 0.21
C ASN A 206 -2.45 -16.11 1.52
N PRO A 207 -1.21 -15.55 1.50
CA PRO A 207 -0.49 -15.24 2.73
C PRO A 207 -0.99 -13.99 3.44
N ASN A 208 -1.77 -13.14 2.76
CA ASN A 208 -2.18 -11.83 3.24
C ASN A 208 -3.69 -11.54 3.10
N GLY A 209 -4.48 -12.47 2.55
CA GLY A 209 -5.91 -12.33 2.37
C GLY A 209 -6.32 -11.41 1.21
N SER A 210 -5.44 -11.19 0.23
CA SER A 210 -5.74 -10.42 -0.98
C SER A 210 -6.94 -11.00 -1.72
N LEU A 211 -7.81 -10.14 -2.22
CA LEU A 211 -8.90 -10.53 -3.11
C LEU A 211 -8.35 -11.26 -4.32
N TYR A 212 -9.01 -12.34 -4.74
CA TYR A 212 -8.60 -13.15 -5.90
C TYR A 212 -7.13 -13.60 -5.85
N ASN A 213 -6.54 -13.74 -4.68
CA ASN A 213 -5.12 -14.07 -4.49
C ASN A 213 -4.15 -13.09 -5.19
N LEU A 214 -4.55 -11.85 -5.43
CA LEU A 214 -3.72 -10.86 -6.13
C LEU A 214 -2.39 -10.63 -5.41
N ALA A 215 -1.30 -10.79 -6.14
CA ALA A 215 0.07 -10.49 -5.70
C ALA A 215 0.63 -9.27 -6.47
N ALA A 216 0.18 -9.07 -7.72
CA ALA A 216 0.51 -7.90 -8.52
C ALA A 216 -0.62 -7.54 -9.49
N VAL A 217 -0.79 -6.23 -9.71
CA VAL A 217 -1.77 -5.64 -10.63
C VAL A 217 -1.07 -4.61 -11.52
N CYS A 218 -1.35 -4.63 -12.82
CA CYS A 218 -0.87 -3.57 -13.71
C CYS A 218 -1.95 -2.51 -13.98
N ASN A 219 -1.52 -1.37 -14.53
CA ASN A 219 -2.46 -0.35 -15.01
C ASN A 219 -3.15 -0.78 -16.33
N SER A 220 -4.13 0.00 -16.76
CA SER A 220 -4.88 -0.25 -17.99
C SER A 220 -3.99 -0.35 -19.25
N LYS A 221 -2.93 0.47 -19.34
CA LYS A 221 -1.97 0.46 -20.47
C LYS A 221 -0.93 -0.68 -20.38
N GLY A 222 -0.74 -1.29 -19.23
CA GLY A 222 0.24 -2.38 -19.00
C GLY A 222 1.69 -1.94 -18.82
N ASN A 223 1.97 -0.64 -18.76
CA ASN A 223 3.33 -0.13 -18.54
C ASN A 223 3.66 0.15 -17.06
N ILE A 224 2.68 0.12 -16.16
CA ILE A 224 2.88 0.30 -14.72
C ILE A 224 2.43 -0.95 -13.99
N MET A 225 3.21 -1.45 -13.03
CA MET A 225 2.83 -2.60 -12.21
C MET A 225 3.12 -2.34 -10.73
N ALA A 226 2.13 -2.60 -9.88
CA ALA A 226 2.25 -2.66 -8.44
C ALA A 226 2.37 -4.12 -8.00
N MET A 227 3.49 -4.49 -7.36
CA MET A 227 3.80 -5.86 -6.92
C MET A 227 4.18 -5.87 -5.46
N MET A 228 3.48 -6.66 -4.63
CA MET A 228 3.78 -6.73 -3.19
C MET A 228 4.97 -7.63 -2.84
N PRO A 229 5.18 -8.83 -3.45
CA PRO A 229 6.40 -9.60 -3.29
C PRO A 229 7.65 -8.88 -3.83
N HIS A 230 8.82 -9.35 -3.40
CA HIS A 230 10.12 -8.75 -3.67
C HIS A 230 10.93 -9.52 -4.73
N PRO A 231 10.71 -9.29 -6.04
CA PRO A 231 11.45 -9.99 -7.10
C PRO A 231 12.93 -9.59 -7.12
N GLU A 232 13.30 -8.41 -6.63
CA GLU A 232 14.68 -7.93 -6.57
C GLU A 232 15.57 -8.73 -5.61
N ARG A 233 14.98 -9.41 -4.62
CA ARG A 233 15.69 -10.18 -3.58
C ARG A 233 16.06 -11.61 -3.98
N THR A 234 15.72 -12.03 -5.19
CA THR A 234 15.97 -13.40 -5.67
C THR A 234 16.17 -13.43 -7.18
N GLU A 235 17.04 -14.33 -7.64
CA GLU A 235 17.24 -14.58 -9.08
C GLU A 235 15.98 -15.14 -9.76
N ASN A 236 15.06 -15.75 -9.00
CA ASN A 236 13.75 -16.17 -9.52
C ASN A 236 12.92 -15.00 -10.08
N GLY A 237 13.21 -13.77 -9.63
CA GLY A 237 12.57 -12.56 -10.10
C GLY A 237 13.23 -11.91 -11.33
N ASP A 238 14.40 -12.39 -11.77
CA ASP A 238 15.19 -11.72 -12.82
C ASP A 238 14.45 -11.61 -14.17
N GLN A 239 13.52 -12.53 -14.46
CA GLN A 239 12.69 -12.46 -15.67
C GLN A 239 11.76 -11.25 -15.70
N ILE A 240 11.35 -10.71 -14.54
CA ILE A 240 10.55 -9.49 -14.43
C ILE A 240 11.36 -8.28 -14.91
N PHE A 241 12.62 -8.18 -14.47
CA PHE A 241 13.53 -7.10 -14.90
C PHE A 241 13.96 -7.28 -16.36
N SER A 242 14.16 -8.51 -16.82
CA SER A 242 14.43 -8.82 -18.23
C SER A 242 13.26 -8.42 -19.13
N SER A 243 12.03 -8.66 -18.69
CA SER A 243 10.80 -8.23 -19.38
C SER A 243 10.72 -6.71 -19.50
N MET A 244 11.06 -5.97 -18.44
CA MET A 244 11.13 -4.50 -18.47
C MET A 244 12.12 -4.01 -19.52
N LYS A 245 13.31 -4.61 -19.58
CA LYS A 245 14.31 -4.29 -20.60
C LYS A 245 13.80 -4.56 -22.02
N GLU A 246 13.21 -5.73 -22.24
CA GLU A 246 12.66 -6.11 -23.54
C GLU A 246 11.56 -5.13 -23.98
N PHE A 247 10.65 -4.77 -23.06
CA PHE A 247 9.61 -3.79 -23.29
C PHE A 247 10.17 -2.44 -23.79
N ILE A 248 11.22 -1.92 -23.14
CA ILE A 248 11.90 -0.67 -23.55
C ILE A 248 12.55 -0.84 -24.93
N GLN A 249 13.23 -1.96 -25.17
CA GLN A 249 13.88 -2.25 -26.46
C GLN A 249 12.89 -2.36 -27.63
N MET A 250 11.64 -2.74 -27.36
CA MET A 250 10.56 -2.81 -28.35
C MET A 250 9.89 -1.46 -28.59
N GLY A 251 10.31 -0.38 -27.92
CA GLY A 251 9.73 0.95 -28.05
C GLY A 251 8.47 1.16 -27.22
N ASN A 252 8.38 0.51 -26.06
CA ASN A 252 7.30 0.67 -25.07
C ASN A 252 5.90 0.38 -25.63
N PRO A 253 5.62 -0.81 -26.16
CA PRO A 253 4.31 -1.13 -26.73
C PRO A 253 3.27 -1.30 -25.62
N ILE A 254 2.23 -0.49 -25.63
CA ILE A 254 1.12 -0.55 -24.67
C ILE A 254 -0.07 -1.33 -25.21
N THR A 255 -0.95 -1.74 -24.30
CA THR A 255 -2.30 -2.21 -24.62
C THR A 255 -3.30 -1.08 -24.38
N ASP A 256 -4.25 -0.93 -25.29
CA ASP A 256 -5.24 0.16 -25.20
C ASP A 256 -6.53 -0.38 -24.54
N HIS A 257 -6.50 -0.58 -23.23
CA HIS A 257 -7.66 -0.95 -22.43
C HIS A 257 -8.14 0.27 -21.64
N VAL A 258 -9.43 0.56 -21.74
CA VAL A 258 -10.07 1.61 -20.95
C VAL A 258 -10.71 0.98 -19.72
N LEU A 259 -10.29 1.42 -18.54
CA LEU A 259 -10.90 1.03 -17.28
C LEU A 259 -11.93 2.09 -16.90
N VAL A 260 -13.22 1.72 -16.94
CA VAL A 260 -14.31 2.62 -16.53
C VAL A 260 -14.74 2.26 -15.11
N HIS A 261 -14.69 3.20 -14.20
CA HIS A 261 -15.24 3.06 -12.87
C HIS A 261 -16.16 4.23 -12.55
N ASN A 262 -17.39 3.91 -12.20
CA ASN A 262 -18.30 4.89 -11.65
C ASN A 262 -17.99 5.06 -10.15
N GLN A 263 -17.27 6.13 -9.83
CA GLN A 263 -16.98 6.44 -8.44
C GLN A 263 -18.28 6.78 -7.71
N GLU A 264 -18.61 6.01 -6.67
CA GLU A 264 -19.67 6.41 -5.76
C GLU A 264 -19.25 7.70 -5.04
N SER A 265 -20.08 8.74 -5.10
CA SER A 265 -19.81 9.96 -4.36
C SER A 265 -19.94 9.71 -2.86
N TYR A 266 -18.84 9.81 -2.13
CA TYR A 266 -18.88 9.73 -0.67
C TYR A 266 -19.43 11.05 -0.10
N SER A 267 -20.54 10.97 0.61
CA SER A 267 -20.99 12.06 1.48
C SER A 267 -20.53 11.79 2.92
N LEU A 268 -19.95 12.80 3.56
CA LEU A 268 -19.66 12.73 4.99
C LEU A 268 -20.96 12.54 5.76
N LYS A 269 -21.02 11.53 6.61
CA LYS A 269 -22.17 11.28 7.48
C LYS A 269 -21.96 11.99 8.82
N ASN A 270 -23.03 12.54 9.38
CA ASN A 270 -22.98 13.02 10.75
C ASN A 270 -22.78 11.81 11.68
N TYR A 271 -21.83 11.95 12.59
CA TYR A 271 -21.51 10.95 13.60
C TYR A 271 -21.92 11.42 14.98
N SER A 272 -22.53 10.55 15.76
CA SER A 272 -22.82 10.74 17.20
C SER A 272 -22.40 9.48 17.96
N VAL A 273 -21.74 9.68 19.09
CA VAL A 273 -21.38 8.57 20.00
C VAL A 273 -22.67 7.92 20.53
N ASP A 274 -22.66 6.60 20.66
CA ASP A 274 -23.75 5.84 21.31
C ASP A 274 -23.85 6.29 22.80
N GLU A 275 -25.06 6.63 23.24
CA GLU A 275 -25.33 7.10 24.61
C GLU A 275 -24.93 6.08 25.70
N SER A 276 -24.83 4.80 25.35
CA SER A 276 -24.37 3.73 26.24
C SER A 276 -22.85 3.61 26.34
N CYS A 277 -22.08 4.39 25.54
CA CYS A 277 -20.63 4.34 25.50
C CYS A 277 -20.02 5.55 26.21
N THR A 278 -18.84 5.34 26.81
CA THR A 278 -17.98 6.42 27.28
C THR A 278 -16.98 6.76 26.18
N GLU A 279 -16.97 8.02 25.73
CA GLU A 279 -16.02 8.53 24.74
C GLU A 279 -14.71 8.97 25.40
N TRP A 280 -13.59 8.47 24.88
CA TRP A 280 -12.27 9.02 25.18
C TRP A 280 -11.61 9.52 23.90
N LEU A 281 -11.16 10.77 23.95
CA LEU A 281 -10.37 11.41 22.90
C LEU A 281 -8.94 11.55 23.38
N VAL A 282 -8.06 10.70 22.92
CA VAL A 282 -6.67 10.66 23.37
C VAL A 282 -5.81 11.56 22.49
N ASN A 283 -5.12 12.49 23.13
CA ASN A 283 -4.23 13.47 22.52
C ASN A 283 -2.78 13.19 22.89
N MET A 284 -1.85 13.62 22.03
CA MET A 284 -0.43 13.61 22.33
C MET A 284 -0.06 14.81 23.21
N ILE A 285 0.77 14.60 24.25
CA ILE A 285 1.44 15.67 25.03
C ILE A 285 2.65 16.18 24.27
N ILE A 286 3.35 15.27 23.58
CA ILE A 286 4.51 15.57 22.73
C ILE A 286 4.02 15.92 21.31
N THR A 287 4.92 16.42 20.48
CA THR A 287 4.62 16.68 19.08
C THR A 287 4.09 15.42 18.40
N ASP A 288 2.90 15.52 17.80
CA ASP A 288 2.33 14.45 16.95
C ASP A 288 2.94 14.55 15.56
N ASN A 289 3.99 13.78 15.33
CA ASN A 289 4.71 13.80 14.04
C ASN A 289 3.84 13.32 12.88
N GLU A 290 2.82 12.48 13.14
CA GLU A 290 1.88 12.04 12.12
C GLU A 290 0.98 13.22 11.69
N ALA A 291 0.39 13.94 12.65
CA ALA A 291 -0.40 15.13 12.37
C ALA A 291 0.41 16.19 11.61
N VAL A 292 1.66 16.44 12.04
CA VAL A 292 2.57 17.40 11.37
C VAL A 292 2.85 16.97 9.92
N SER A 293 3.08 15.68 9.67
CA SER A 293 3.36 15.18 8.33
C SER A 293 2.16 15.35 7.40
N VAL A 294 0.97 15.00 7.87
CA VAL A 294 -0.28 15.16 7.10
C VAL A 294 -0.57 16.64 6.86
N GLN A 295 -0.39 17.50 7.88
CA GLN A 295 -0.57 18.96 7.72
C GLN A 295 0.36 19.51 6.64
N ASN A 296 1.65 19.14 6.64
CA ASN A 296 2.61 19.63 5.65
C ASN A 296 2.20 19.25 4.22
N ILE A 297 1.70 18.03 4.03
CA ILE A 297 1.18 17.61 2.73
C ILE A 297 -0.06 18.42 2.32
N LEU A 298 -1.00 18.65 3.23
CA LEU A 298 -2.18 19.47 2.94
C LEU A 298 -1.78 20.91 2.55
N ILE A 299 -0.78 21.49 3.22
CA ILE A 299 -0.24 22.81 2.87
C ILE A 299 0.40 22.78 1.46
N GLN A 300 1.17 21.74 1.11
CA GLN A 300 1.74 21.58 -0.23
C GLN A 300 0.65 21.45 -1.31
N LEU A 301 -0.48 20.83 -0.99
CA LEU A 301 -1.65 20.74 -1.87
C LEU A 301 -2.47 22.05 -1.94
N GLY A 302 -2.04 23.11 -1.24
CA GLY A 302 -2.66 24.44 -1.27
C GLY A 302 -3.75 24.66 -0.23
N TYR A 303 -3.88 23.78 0.77
CA TYR A 303 -4.82 23.95 1.88
C TYR A 303 -4.11 24.62 3.06
N ASP A 304 -4.56 25.82 3.45
CA ASP A 304 -4.08 26.51 4.66
C ASP A 304 -4.85 26.02 5.88
N VAL A 305 -4.34 24.95 6.50
CA VAL A 305 -4.99 24.26 7.63
C VAL A 305 -4.03 24.01 8.78
N VAL A 306 -4.58 24.02 10.00
CA VAL A 306 -3.92 23.49 11.20
C VAL A 306 -4.57 22.16 11.55
N LEU A 307 -3.77 21.09 11.59
CA LEU A 307 -4.25 19.74 11.85
C LEU A 307 -3.88 19.29 13.25
N THR A 308 -4.86 18.76 13.97
CA THR A 308 -4.66 18.03 15.22
C THR A 308 -5.26 16.63 15.08
N ARG A 309 -4.59 15.62 15.60
CA ARG A 309 -5.05 14.24 15.60
C ARG A 309 -5.40 13.79 17.01
N GLN A 310 -6.46 12.98 17.10
CA GLN A 310 -6.87 12.32 18.35
C GLN A 310 -7.15 10.86 18.06
N THR A 311 -6.78 9.96 18.97
CA THR A 311 -7.27 8.59 18.94
C THR A 311 -8.62 8.55 19.65
N HIS A 312 -9.65 8.04 18.96
CA HIS A 312 -11.02 7.98 19.45
C HIS A 312 -11.35 6.57 19.95
N TRP A 313 -11.76 6.48 21.21
CA TRP A 313 -12.24 5.25 21.83
C TRP A 313 -13.70 5.40 22.27
N GLU A 314 -14.53 4.43 21.92
CA GLU A 314 -15.85 4.23 22.47
C GLU A 314 -15.84 2.99 23.33
N ILE A 315 -16.04 3.18 24.62
CA ILE A 315 -15.93 2.13 25.64
C ILE A 315 -17.32 1.81 26.14
N LYS A 316 -17.79 0.59 25.86
CA LYS A 316 -19.03 0.05 26.38
C LYS A 316 -18.70 -0.94 27.49
N THR A 317 -19.25 -0.73 28.68
CA THR A 317 -19.02 -1.59 29.83
C THR A 317 -20.33 -2.24 30.31
N ALA A 318 -20.23 -3.44 30.88
CA ALA A 318 -21.37 -4.13 31.50
C ALA A 318 -21.53 -3.67 32.94
N GLY A 319 -22.35 -2.64 33.24
CA GLY A 319 -22.68 -2.18 34.58
C GLY A 319 -22.12 -0.80 34.99
N GLU A 320 -22.09 -0.49 36.31
CA GLU A 320 -21.61 0.82 36.81
C GLU A 320 -20.13 1.05 36.52
N ASN A 321 -19.88 2.11 35.77
CA ASN A 321 -18.74 2.30 34.90
C ASN A 321 -17.48 2.87 35.54
N GLU A 322 -17.53 3.60 36.65
CA GLU A 322 -16.37 4.37 37.13
C GLU A 322 -15.20 3.49 37.57
N ASN A 323 -15.44 2.35 38.21
CA ASN A 323 -14.38 1.46 38.64
C ASN A 323 -13.73 0.72 37.45
N ILE A 324 -14.52 0.33 36.44
CA ILE A 324 -14.02 -0.35 35.23
C ILE A 324 -13.20 0.64 34.41
N LEU A 325 -13.73 1.83 34.16
CA LEU A 325 -13.03 2.89 33.42
C LEU A 325 -11.72 3.30 34.14
N LYS A 326 -11.71 3.32 35.47
CA LYS A 326 -10.48 3.55 36.24
C LYS A 326 -9.45 2.44 36.02
N LYS A 327 -9.85 1.17 36.03
CA LYS A 327 -8.95 0.03 35.77
C LYS A 327 -8.43 0.09 34.31
N ILE A 328 -9.28 0.37 33.33
CA ILE A 328 -8.87 0.55 31.93
C ILE A 328 -7.84 1.67 31.82
N LYS A 329 -8.07 2.80 32.49
CA LYS A 329 -7.14 3.91 32.54
C LYS A 329 -5.79 3.55 33.16
N GLU A 330 -5.82 2.82 34.26
CA GLU A 330 -4.62 2.37 34.98
C GLU A 330 -3.86 1.27 34.25
N SER A 331 -4.51 0.48 33.38
CA SER A 331 -3.87 -0.55 32.55
C SER A 331 -2.87 0.03 31.55
N GLY A 332 -3.08 1.27 31.11
CA GLY A 332 -2.28 1.92 30.06
C GLY A 332 -2.50 1.32 28.65
N GLU A 333 -3.51 0.45 28.46
CA GLU A 333 -3.71 -0.29 27.22
C GLU A 333 -4.30 0.57 26.12
N LEU A 334 -5.18 1.53 26.44
CA LEU A 334 -5.81 2.43 25.48
C LEU A 334 -5.04 3.73 25.24
N TYR A 335 -4.13 4.10 26.13
CA TYR A 335 -3.24 5.25 25.94
C TYR A 335 -2.03 5.18 26.87
N ASN A 336 -0.94 5.83 26.48
CA ASN A 336 0.29 5.89 27.27
C ASN A 336 0.36 7.23 28.03
N SER A 337 0.12 7.22 29.34
CA SER A 337 0.08 8.42 30.19
C SER A 337 1.39 9.24 30.23
N ASN A 338 2.53 8.68 29.75
CA ASN A 338 3.79 9.41 29.67
C ASN A 338 3.85 10.36 28.46
N LYS A 339 3.07 10.11 27.43
CA LYS A 339 3.08 10.88 26.17
C LYS A 339 1.69 11.29 25.67
N GLU A 340 0.64 10.81 26.32
CA GLU A 340 -0.75 10.98 25.89
C GLU A 340 -1.65 11.36 27.07
N PHE A 341 -2.77 12.00 26.78
CA PHE A 341 -3.80 12.34 27.77
C PHE A 341 -5.19 12.26 27.16
N ILE A 342 -6.20 11.99 28.00
CA ILE A 342 -7.60 12.02 27.58
C ILE A 342 -8.06 13.48 27.58
N GLY A 343 -8.36 13.99 26.41
CA GLY A 343 -8.82 15.36 26.18
C GLY A 343 -10.31 15.47 25.93
N LYS A 344 -10.71 16.61 25.40
CA LYS A 344 -12.09 16.89 24.98
C LYS A 344 -12.10 17.24 23.50
N ARG A 345 -13.26 17.07 22.86
CA ARG A 345 -13.50 17.52 21.49
C ARG A 345 -13.36 19.05 21.43
N ALA A 346 -12.66 19.54 20.42
CA ALA A 346 -12.56 20.99 20.20
C ALA A 346 -13.95 21.58 19.93
N ALA A 347 -14.35 22.56 20.74
CA ALA A 347 -15.67 23.21 20.65
C ALA A 347 -15.59 24.57 19.92
N ASN A 348 -14.74 24.71 18.90
CA ASN A 348 -14.59 25.93 18.12
C ASN A 348 -15.41 25.83 16.84
N LYS A 349 -16.14 26.92 16.48
CA LYS A 349 -16.95 27.00 15.24
C LYS A 349 -16.11 26.90 13.95
N GLU A 350 -14.83 27.18 14.03
CA GLU A 350 -13.87 27.09 12.91
C GLU A 350 -13.21 25.73 12.78
N THR A 351 -13.47 24.79 13.70
CA THR A 351 -12.88 23.46 13.71
C THR A 351 -13.85 22.43 13.12
N ILE A 352 -13.41 21.70 12.11
CA ILE A 352 -14.11 20.53 11.57
C ILE A 352 -13.45 19.29 12.14
N SER A 353 -14.23 18.44 12.79
CA SER A 353 -13.76 17.13 13.27
C SER A 353 -14.24 16.04 12.31
N ILE A 354 -13.30 15.24 11.81
CA ILE A 354 -13.57 14.12 10.90
C ILE A 354 -13.17 12.83 11.63
N LEU A 355 -14.13 11.92 11.82
CA LEU A 355 -13.85 10.59 12.33
C LEU A 355 -13.55 9.66 11.16
N ILE A 356 -12.38 9.02 11.20
CA ILE A 356 -11.95 8.00 10.27
C ILE A 356 -11.86 6.69 11.02
N HIS A 357 -12.57 5.66 10.57
CA HIS A 357 -12.50 4.33 11.17
C HIS A 357 -12.42 3.25 10.08
N GLN A 358 -11.79 2.14 10.42
CA GLN A 358 -11.80 0.96 9.56
C GLN A 358 -13.18 0.28 9.60
N LYS A 359 -13.62 -0.33 8.48
CA LYS A 359 -14.89 -1.08 8.44
C LYS A 359 -14.91 -2.24 9.46
N GLU A 360 -13.76 -2.84 9.70
CA GLU A 360 -13.55 -3.86 10.72
C GLU A 360 -12.58 -3.32 11.76
N ASP A 361 -13.07 -3.04 12.96
CA ASP A 361 -12.27 -2.53 14.06
C ASP A 361 -11.42 -3.66 14.70
N MET A 362 -10.37 -4.06 13.99
CA MET A 362 -9.41 -5.05 14.50
C MET A 362 -8.58 -4.49 15.65
N HIS A 363 -8.29 -3.17 15.63
CA HIS A 363 -7.51 -2.54 16.70
C HIS A 363 -8.28 -2.53 18.02
N GLY A 364 -9.54 -2.11 18.00
CA GLY A 364 -10.41 -2.15 19.17
C GLY A 364 -10.60 -3.57 19.70
N ARG A 365 -10.81 -4.55 18.81
CA ARG A 365 -10.93 -5.96 19.19
C ARG A 365 -9.69 -6.50 19.91
N LEU A 366 -8.49 -6.25 19.36
CA LEU A 366 -7.23 -6.66 20.00
C LEU A 366 -7.02 -6.01 21.36
N LYS A 367 -7.43 -4.73 21.51
CA LYS A 367 -7.37 -4.05 22.78
C LYS A 367 -8.36 -4.61 23.79
N GLN A 368 -9.56 -4.95 23.37
CA GLN A 368 -10.56 -5.64 24.20
C GLN A 368 -10.04 -7.00 24.68
N GLU A 369 -9.52 -7.83 23.78
CA GLU A 369 -8.90 -9.12 24.13
C GLU A 369 -7.75 -8.94 25.15
N SER A 370 -6.87 -7.97 24.93
CA SER A 370 -5.79 -7.67 25.87
C SER A 370 -6.30 -7.23 27.25
N LEU A 371 -7.35 -6.40 27.32
CA LEU A 371 -7.97 -5.98 28.57
C LEU A 371 -8.58 -7.17 29.31
N THR A 372 -9.26 -8.07 28.61
CA THR A 372 -9.85 -9.28 29.20
C THR A 372 -8.77 -10.25 29.67
N ASP A 373 -7.82 -10.62 28.80
CA ASP A 373 -6.85 -11.69 29.07
C ASP A 373 -5.78 -11.29 30.12
N ARG A 374 -5.28 -10.06 30.02
CA ARG A 374 -4.15 -9.59 30.87
C ARG A 374 -4.60 -8.88 32.14
N PHE A 375 -5.72 -8.17 32.07
CA PHE A 375 -6.17 -7.31 33.18
C PHE A 375 -7.49 -7.79 33.78
N GLN A 376 -8.12 -8.85 33.25
CA GLN A 376 -9.39 -9.41 33.74
C GLN A 376 -10.51 -8.35 33.81
N ILE A 377 -10.57 -7.51 32.78
CA ILE A 377 -11.58 -6.47 32.60
C ILE A 377 -12.51 -6.92 31.46
N ASP A 378 -13.77 -7.18 31.77
CA ASP A 378 -14.82 -7.60 30.84
C ASP A 378 -15.69 -6.42 30.38
#